data_a3182685a2017889ab5a044a9d480b1f
#
_entry.id   a3182685a2017889ab5a044a9d480b1f
#
_cell.length_a   1.000
_cell.length_b   1.000
_cell.length_c   1.000
_cell.angle_alpha   90.00
_cell.angle_beta   90.00
_cell.angle_gamma   90.00
#
_symmetry.space_group_name_H-M   'P 1'
#
loop_
_entity.id
_entity.type
_entity.pdbx_description
1 polymer ?
#
loop_
_entity_poly.entity_id
_entity_poly.type
_entity_poly.pdbx_seq_one_letter_code
_entity_poly.pdbx_strand_id
1 'polypeptide(L)'
;MAVITSVKIMCFLIMTAGAAVRAPLAKDCKTQAGAVYDEKKTFRLLGAQIVGYEGVDKRSDVIATAIRLGAKAGDLKNLDLAYAPPYSSAKDPVNMAGFMIENLHQERVKQFHWHDVDSLPRDDSAVLLDVRTPFEYNRGHEPGFINIQVDELRERLDEVERGKPVYVMCHSGLRSYIACRILTQHGFDCYNFSGGYGFLQSIRKEQQAAANVYPCGIEK
;
A
#
# COMPACT_ATOMS: atom_id res chain seq x y z
N MET A 1 -7.81 16.66 29.39
CA MET A 1 -7.16 16.94 28.08
C MET A 1 -5.98 15.98 28.00
N ALA A 2 -6.14 14.83 27.37
CA ALA A 2 -5.06 13.86 27.21
C ALA A 2 -4.24 14.25 25.97
N VAL A 3 -2.99 14.58 26.18
CA VAL A 3 -2.03 14.86 25.13
C VAL A 3 -1.76 13.55 24.38
N ILE A 4 -2.20 13.50 23.13
CA ILE A 4 -1.88 12.38 22.23
C ILE A 4 -0.42 12.55 21.80
N THR A 5 0.49 11.97 22.58
CA THR A 5 1.89 11.85 22.19
C THR A 5 2.07 10.55 21.44
N SER A 6 2.36 10.66 20.17
CA SER A 6 2.71 9.61 19.22
C SER A 6 1.52 8.97 18.48
N VAL A 7 0.98 9.72 17.52
CA VAL A 7 0.27 9.13 16.38
C VAL A 7 1.30 8.94 15.28
N LYS A 8 1.83 7.75 15.14
CA LYS A 8 2.51 7.33 13.92
C LYS A 8 1.61 6.34 13.21
N ILE A 9 1.51 6.59 11.91
CA ILE A 9 1.18 5.63 10.87
C ILE A 9 -0.20 5.83 10.28
N MET A 10 -0.15 6.54 9.19
CA MET A 10 -1.14 6.42 8.14
C MET A 10 -0.75 5.21 7.28
N CYS A 11 -1.37 4.07 7.51
CA CYS A 11 -1.21 2.92 6.64
C CYS A 11 -2.06 3.16 5.39
N PHE A 12 -1.45 3.61 4.30
CA PHE A 12 -2.15 3.74 3.02
C PHE A 12 -2.31 2.37 2.37
N LEU A 13 -3.52 1.89 2.36
CA LEU A 13 -3.90 0.73 1.58
C LEU A 13 -4.35 1.19 0.19
N ILE A 14 -3.49 1.04 -0.80
CA ILE A 14 -3.92 1.12 -2.19
C ILE A 14 -4.46 -0.25 -2.57
N MET A 15 -5.77 -0.38 -2.55
CA MET A 15 -6.45 -1.52 -3.13
C MET A 15 -7.04 -1.12 -4.47
N THR A 16 -6.51 -1.70 -5.52
CA THR A 16 -7.27 -1.83 -6.75
C THR A 16 -8.33 -2.89 -6.51
N ALA A 17 -9.53 -2.51 -6.14
CA ALA A 17 -10.66 -3.41 -6.23
C ALA A 17 -10.92 -3.63 -7.72
N GLY A 18 -10.24 -4.61 -8.28
CA GLY A 18 -10.54 -5.17 -9.58
C GLY A 18 -11.82 -5.98 -9.49
N ALA A 19 -12.96 -5.34 -9.31
CA ALA A 19 -14.21 -5.92 -9.72
C ALA A 19 -14.18 -5.91 -11.24
N ALA A 20 -14.04 -7.07 -11.83
CA ALA A 20 -14.25 -7.26 -13.25
C ALA A 20 -15.75 -7.08 -13.57
N VAL A 21 -16.23 -5.85 -13.51
CA VAL A 21 -17.49 -5.46 -14.10
C VAL A 21 -17.15 -4.84 -15.45
N ARG A 22 -17.56 -5.49 -16.51
CA ARG A 22 -17.53 -4.97 -17.87
C ARG A 22 -18.45 -3.74 -17.99
N ALA A 23 -17.94 -2.60 -17.57
CA ALA A 23 -18.43 -1.30 -18.00
C ALA A 23 -17.23 -0.51 -18.49
N PRO A 24 -17.29 0.17 -19.64
CA PRO A 24 -16.14 0.83 -20.24
C PRO A 24 -15.56 2.01 -19.44
N LEU A 25 -16.12 2.32 -18.29
CA LEU A 25 -15.67 3.39 -17.39
C LEU A 25 -15.03 2.89 -16.09
N ALA A 26 -14.95 1.57 -15.88
CA ALA A 26 -14.45 1.00 -14.61
C ALA A 26 -12.95 0.69 -14.63
N LYS A 27 -12.19 1.20 -15.60
CA LYS A 27 -10.76 0.86 -15.73
C LYS A 27 -9.87 1.41 -14.62
N ASP A 28 -10.35 2.35 -13.80
CA ASP A 28 -9.53 3.05 -12.81
C ASP A 28 -10.20 3.26 -11.45
N CYS A 29 -11.14 2.40 -11.04
CA CYS A 29 -11.72 2.45 -9.71
C CYS A 29 -10.68 2.06 -8.65
N LYS A 30 -9.79 3.00 -8.34
CA LYS A 30 -8.82 2.87 -7.25
C LYS A 30 -9.44 3.43 -5.99
N THR A 31 -9.81 2.56 -5.07
CA THR A 31 -10.16 2.98 -3.70
C THR A 31 -8.92 2.84 -2.83
N GLN A 32 -8.54 3.93 -2.20
CA GLN A 32 -7.48 3.97 -1.21
C GLN A 32 -8.10 4.12 0.16
N ALA A 33 -7.79 3.23 1.07
CA ALA A 33 -8.22 3.31 2.45
C ALA A 33 -7.00 3.33 3.36
N GLY A 34 -6.97 4.27 4.29
CA GLY A 34 -6.00 4.34 5.36
C GLY A 34 -6.72 4.30 6.70
N ALA A 35 -6.22 3.55 7.65
CA ALA A 35 -6.73 3.53 9.00
C ALA A 35 -5.63 3.92 10.00
N VAL A 36 -6.02 4.72 11.00
CA VAL A 36 -5.18 5.13 12.12
C VAL A 36 -5.60 4.34 13.34
N TYR A 37 -4.66 3.72 14.03
CA TYR A 37 -4.91 2.91 15.22
C TYR A 37 -3.88 3.20 16.32
N ASP A 38 -4.23 2.86 17.56
CA ASP A 38 -3.32 2.98 18.71
C ASP A 38 -2.41 1.74 18.76
N GLU A 39 -1.20 1.89 18.27
CA GLU A 39 -0.23 0.80 18.13
C GLU A 39 0.28 0.28 19.50
N LYS A 40 0.34 1.15 20.50
CA LYS A 40 1.07 0.86 21.74
C LYS A 40 0.21 0.27 22.88
N LYS A 41 -1.10 0.47 22.88
CA LYS A 41 -1.92 0.13 24.03
C LYS A 41 -3.11 -0.78 23.74
N THR A 42 -3.99 -0.36 22.85
CA THR A 42 -5.32 -0.99 22.75
C THR A 42 -5.64 -1.54 21.37
N PHE A 43 -4.89 -1.19 20.34
CA PHE A 43 -5.19 -1.50 18.94
C PHE A 43 -6.54 -0.93 18.45
N ARG A 44 -7.11 0.02 19.20
CA ARG A 44 -8.35 0.68 18.81
C ARG A 44 -8.17 1.48 17.53
N LEU A 45 -9.17 1.41 16.67
CA LEU A 45 -9.29 2.31 15.54
C LEU A 45 -9.52 3.74 16.04
N LEU A 46 -8.73 4.67 15.57
CA LEU A 46 -8.79 6.09 15.95
C LEU A 46 -9.32 6.97 14.83
N GLY A 47 -9.14 6.56 13.58
CA GLY A 47 -9.57 7.30 12.41
C GLY A 47 -9.34 6.52 11.13
N ALA A 48 -9.89 7.02 10.03
CA ALA A 48 -9.63 6.49 8.70
C ALA A 48 -9.77 7.58 7.65
N GLN A 49 -9.11 7.39 6.53
CA GLN A 49 -9.29 8.19 5.32
C GLN A 49 -9.49 7.25 4.15
N ILE A 50 -10.52 7.49 3.35
CA ILE A 50 -10.83 6.69 2.17
C ILE A 50 -10.95 7.63 0.98
N VAL A 51 -10.25 7.28 -0.09
CA VAL A 51 -10.28 8.02 -1.36
C VAL A 51 -10.59 7.04 -2.49
N GLY A 52 -11.49 7.38 -3.37
CA GLY A 52 -11.86 6.53 -4.50
C GLY A 52 -13.03 7.08 -5.29
N TYR A 53 -13.45 6.35 -6.30
CA TYR A 53 -14.54 6.76 -7.19
C TYR A 53 -15.87 6.10 -6.83
N GLU A 54 -15.87 4.91 -6.20
CA GLU A 54 -17.08 4.17 -5.88
C GLU A 54 -17.04 3.56 -4.47
N GLY A 55 -18.18 3.62 -3.75
CA GLY A 55 -18.37 2.99 -2.45
C GLY A 55 -17.47 3.54 -1.35
N VAL A 56 -16.99 4.77 -1.48
CA VAL A 56 -16.20 5.49 -0.46
C VAL A 56 -17.08 5.79 0.75
N ASP A 57 -18.28 6.28 0.52
CA ASP A 57 -19.32 6.56 1.51
C ASP A 57 -19.64 5.33 2.36
N LYS A 58 -20.03 4.24 1.74
CA LYS A 58 -20.33 2.96 2.40
C LYS A 58 -19.17 2.51 3.30
N ARG A 59 -17.96 2.55 2.81
CA ARG A 59 -16.78 2.09 3.56
C ARG A 59 -16.41 3.04 4.69
N SER A 60 -16.62 4.35 4.47
CA SER A 60 -16.43 5.36 5.51
C SER A 60 -17.40 5.14 6.67
N ASP A 61 -18.67 4.86 6.37
CA ASP A 61 -19.68 4.60 7.39
C ASP A 61 -19.41 3.32 8.19
N VAL A 62 -18.96 2.26 7.51
CA VAL A 62 -18.56 1.01 8.19
C VAL A 62 -17.42 1.28 9.17
N ILE A 63 -16.36 1.99 8.76
CA ILE A 63 -15.23 2.27 9.63
C ILE A 63 -15.61 3.27 10.72
N ALA A 64 -16.39 4.30 10.42
CA ALA A 64 -16.89 5.26 11.43
C ALA A 64 -17.72 4.55 12.52
N THR A 65 -18.58 3.62 12.12
CA THR A 65 -19.34 2.78 13.04
C THR A 65 -18.43 1.91 13.90
N ALA A 66 -17.45 1.26 13.29
CA ALA A 66 -16.45 0.46 14.01
C ALA A 66 -15.68 1.28 15.05
N ILE A 67 -15.23 2.49 14.67
CA ILE A 67 -14.57 3.43 15.58
C ILE A 67 -15.49 3.79 16.74
N ARG A 68 -16.75 4.14 16.46
CA ARG A 68 -17.73 4.52 17.49
C ARG A 68 -17.99 3.40 18.49
N LEU A 69 -18.02 2.15 18.03
CA LEU A 69 -18.20 0.96 18.85
C LEU A 69 -16.91 0.53 19.58
N GLY A 70 -15.80 1.22 19.36
CA GLY A 70 -14.53 0.93 20.00
C GLY A 70 -13.81 -0.29 19.46
N ALA A 71 -14.08 -0.65 18.19
CA ALA A 71 -13.43 -1.77 17.51
C ALA A 71 -11.91 -1.61 17.46
N LYS A 72 -11.24 -2.75 17.48
CA LYS A 72 -9.79 -2.85 17.23
C LYS A 72 -9.54 -2.98 15.74
N ALA A 73 -8.34 -2.62 15.32
CA ALA A 73 -7.96 -2.71 13.90
C ALA A 73 -8.10 -4.14 13.33
N GLY A 74 -7.78 -5.17 14.14
CA GLY A 74 -7.96 -6.57 13.77
C GLY A 74 -9.42 -7.01 13.61
N ASP A 75 -10.38 -6.30 14.20
CA ASP A 75 -11.80 -6.65 14.08
C ASP A 75 -12.32 -6.40 12.66
N LEU A 76 -11.72 -5.44 11.94
CA LEU A 76 -12.11 -5.12 10.56
C LEU A 76 -12.00 -6.32 9.61
N LYS A 77 -11.03 -7.22 9.82
CA LYS A 77 -10.86 -8.42 8.99
C LYS A 77 -12.00 -9.43 9.13
N ASN A 78 -12.68 -9.41 10.28
CA ASN A 78 -13.72 -10.36 10.66
C ASN A 78 -15.13 -9.84 10.36
N LEU A 79 -15.26 -8.60 9.85
CA LEU A 79 -16.56 -8.07 9.48
C LEU A 79 -17.14 -8.86 8.32
N ASP A 80 -18.37 -9.35 8.50
CA ASP A 80 -19.15 -9.98 7.45
C ASP A 80 -19.95 -8.90 6.72
N LEU A 81 -19.34 -8.36 5.68
CA LEU A 81 -19.90 -7.25 4.91
C LEU A 81 -20.73 -7.78 3.74
N ALA A 82 -21.85 -7.10 3.46
CA ALA A 82 -22.72 -7.43 2.35
C ALA A 82 -21.93 -7.46 1.03
N TYR A 83 -21.95 -8.61 0.36
CA TYR A 83 -21.25 -8.88 -0.87
C TYR A 83 -22.17 -9.45 -1.94
N ALA A 84 -22.03 -8.89 -3.15
CA ALA A 84 -22.45 -9.53 -4.39
C ALA A 84 -21.52 -9.06 -5.52
N PRO A 85 -21.19 -9.92 -6.51
CA PRO A 85 -20.21 -9.58 -7.55
C PRO A 85 -20.39 -8.23 -8.25
N PRO A 86 -21.62 -7.74 -8.52
CA PRO A 86 -21.80 -6.42 -9.13
C PRO A 86 -21.44 -5.24 -8.23
N TYR A 87 -21.40 -5.40 -6.91
CA TYR A 87 -21.30 -4.31 -5.96
C TYR A 87 -19.99 -4.29 -5.16
N SER A 88 -19.35 -5.43 -5.01
CA SER A 88 -18.14 -5.54 -4.17
C SER A 88 -17.35 -6.80 -4.49
N SER A 89 -16.16 -6.92 -3.96
CA SER A 89 -15.38 -8.16 -3.93
C SER A 89 -15.62 -8.90 -2.62
N ALA A 90 -15.41 -10.23 -2.61
CA ALA A 90 -15.57 -11.08 -1.42
C ALA A 90 -14.74 -10.61 -0.23
N LYS A 91 -13.61 -9.96 -0.47
CA LYS A 91 -12.82 -9.23 0.52
C LYS A 91 -12.92 -7.75 0.22
N ASP A 92 -13.73 -7.04 1.00
CA ASP A 92 -13.88 -5.60 0.88
C ASP A 92 -12.57 -4.89 1.32
N PRO A 93 -12.26 -3.69 0.79
CA PRO A 93 -11.14 -2.87 1.26
C PRO A 93 -11.10 -2.67 2.78
N VAL A 94 -12.24 -2.64 3.46
CA VAL A 94 -12.31 -2.58 4.92
C VAL A 94 -11.68 -3.83 5.57
N ASN A 95 -12.05 -5.03 5.09
CA ASN A 95 -11.44 -6.27 5.57
C ASN A 95 -9.94 -6.31 5.28
N MET A 96 -9.55 -5.86 4.09
CA MET A 96 -8.14 -5.83 3.69
C MET A 96 -7.32 -4.88 4.56
N ALA A 97 -7.87 -3.74 4.97
CA ALA A 97 -7.22 -2.85 5.93
C ALA A 97 -6.95 -3.59 7.26
N GLY A 98 -7.91 -4.36 7.76
CA GLY A 98 -7.73 -5.19 8.95
C GLY A 98 -6.61 -6.23 8.80
N PHE A 99 -6.55 -6.95 7.67
CA PHE A 99 -5.48 -7.90 7.39
C PHE A 99 -4.10 -7.25 7.31
N MET A 100 -4.01 -6.08 6.68
CA MET A 100 -2.74 -5.36 6.57
C MET A 100 -2.23 -4.88 7.91
N ILE A 101 -3.10 -4.28 8.72
CA ILE A 101 -2.74 -3.81 10.06
C ILE A 101 -2.26 -4.99 10.93
N GLU A 102 -2.94 -6.13 10.84
CA GLU A 102 -2.51 -7.33 11.56
C GLU A 102 -1.13 -7.82 11.09
N ASN A 103 -0.88 -7.84 9.78
CA ASN A 103 0.41 -8.24 9.24
C ASN A 103 1.56 -7.32 9.67
N LEU A 104 1.31 -6.02 9.75
CA LEU A 104 2.26 -5.04 10.27
C LEU A 104 2.52 -5.25 11.76
N HIS A 105 1.45 -5.43 12.55
CA HIS A 105 1.55 -5.65 13.98
C HIS A 105 2.31 -6.94 14.34
N GLN A 106 2.09 -8.00 13.57
CA GLN A 106 2.78 -9.27 13.77
C GLN A 106 4.16 -9.30 13.10
N GLU A 107 4.65 -8.16 12.63
CA GLU A 107 5.94 -8.00 11.96
C GLU A 107 6.13 -8.96 10.76
N ARG A 108 5.01 -9.42 10.18
CA ARG A 108 5.03 -10.30 9.00
C ARG A 108 5.49 -9.59 7.74
N VAL A 109 5.41 -8.26 7.72
CA VAL A 109 5.88 -7.40 6.66
C VAL A 109 6.36 -6.08 7.23
N LYS A 110 7.50 -5.62 6.78
CA LYS A 110 7.99 -4.26 6.98
C LYS A 110 7.59 -3.40 5.79
N GLN A 111 7.40 -2.10 6.00
CA GLN A 111 7.00 -1.19 4.94
C GLN A 111 7.96 0.00 4.85
N PHE A 112 8.06 0.56 3.65
CA PHE A 112 8.57 1.88 3.39
C PHE A 112 7.58 2.67 2.53
N HIS A 113 7.70 3.99 2.52
CA HIS A 113 6.71 4.89 1.96
C HIS A 113 7.29 5.77 0.86
N TRP A 114 6.44 6.51 0.16
CA TRP A 114 6.83 7.35 -0.97
C TRP A 114 7.90 8.40 -0.61
N HIS A 115 7.87 8.94 0.61
CA HIS A 115 8.84 9.92 1.08
C HIS A 115 10.21 9.32 1.40
N ASP A 116 10.30 8.00 1.55
CA ASP A 116 11.56 7.29 1.78
C ASP A 116 12.30 6.97 0.48
N VAL A 117 11.58 6.94 -0.67
CA VAL A 117 12.11 6.45 -1.95
C VAL A 117 13.35 7.19 -2.41
N ASP A 118 13.36 8.52 -2.27
CA ASP A 118 14.48 9.34 -2.71
C ASP A 118 15.71 9.21 -1.80
N SER A 119 15.53 8.75 -0.56
CA SER A 119 16.59 8.51 0.43
C SER A 119 17.09 7.07 0.46
N LEU A 120 16.51 6.16 -0.35
CA LEU A 120 16.98 4.78 -0.41
C LEU A 120 18.44 4.71 -0.87
N PRO A 121 19.26 3.83 -0.26
CA PRO A 121 20.62 3.61 -0.70
C PRO A 121 20.68 3.14 -2.17
N ARG A 122 21.55 3.74 -2.95
CA ARG A 122 21.83 3.37 -4.35
C ARG A 122 23.31 3.01 -4.56
N ASP A 123 23.99 2.70 -3.46
CA ASP A 123 25.43 2.46 -3.33
C ASP A 123 25.75 1.00 -3.00
N ASP A 124 25.01 0.05 -3.49
CA ASP A 124 25.21 -1.38 -3.20
C ASP A 124 24.95 -1.80 -1.73
N SER A 125 24.59 -0.89 -0.82
CA SER A 125 24.29 -1.25 0.57
C SER A 125 22.89 -1.85 0.75
N ALA A 126 22.04 -1.79 -0.28
CA ALA A 126 20.70 -2.36 -0.32
C ALA A 126 20.37 -2.91 -1.71
N VAL A 127 19.44 -3.85 -1.76
CA VAL A 127 18.87 -4.33 -3.02
C VAL A 127 17.54 -3.61 -3.27
N LEU A 128 17.43 -2.94 -4.40
CA LEU A 128 16.21 -2.28 -4.85
C LEU A 128 15.55 -3.16 -5.92
N LEU A 129 14.41 -3.76 -5.61
CA LEU A 129 13.78 -4.81 -6.42
C LEU A 129 12.39 -4.38 -6.92
N ASP A 130 12.23 -4.31 -8.24
CA ASP A 130 10.92 -4.14 -8.89
C ASP A 130 10.39 -5.49 -9.37
N VAL A 131 9.25 -5.91 -8.81
CA VAL A 131 8.65 -7.22 -9.11
C VAL A 131 7.49 -7.14 -10.10
N ARG A 132 7.41 -6.05 -10.86
CA ARG A 132 6.49 -5.93 -11.98
C ARG A 132 6.95 -6.77 -13.17
N THR A 133 6.08 -6.90 -14.16
CA THR A 133 6.49 -7.54 -15.42
C THR A 133 7.56 -6.73 -16.12
N PRO A 134 8.42 -7.35 -16.97
CA PRO A 134 9.41 -6.63 -17.77
C PRO A 134 8.77 -5.55 -18.65
N PHE A 135 7.57 -5.79 -19.14
CA PHE A 135 6.83 -4.80 -19.94
C PHE A 135 6.46 -3.55 -19.14
N GLU A 136 5.97 -3.71 -17.89
CA GLU A 136 5.67 -2.57 -17.01
C GLU A 136 6.95 -1.81 -16.61
N TYR A 137 8.03 -2.55 -16.33
CA TYR A 137 9.32 -1.99 -15.95
C TYR A 137 9.93 -1.16 -17.08
N ASN A 138 9.94 -1.67 -18.32
CA ASN A 138 10.49 -0.99 -19.49
C ASN A 138 9.71 0.27 -19.89
N ARG A 139 8.44 0.37 -19.51
CA ARG A 139 7.63 1.59 -19.74
C ARG A 139 7.93 2.72 -18.75
N GLY A 140 8.68 2.43 -17.71
CA GLY A 140 9.13 3.36 -16.70
C GLY A 140 9.30 2.66 -15.36
N HIS A 141 10.41 2.92 -14.71
CA HIS A 141 10.76 2.35 -13.42
C HIS A 141 11.49 3.38 -12.56
N GLU A 142 11.64 3.07 -11.29
CA GLU A 142 12.40 3.88 -10.37
C GLU A 142 13.90 3.62 -10.56
N PRO A 143 14.74 4.66 -10.69
CA PRO A 143 16.18 4.49 -10.86
C PRO A 143 16.81 3.63 -9.76
N GLY A 144 17.71 2.73 -10.17
CA GLY A 144 18.43 1.82 -9.27
C GLY A 144 17.67 0.54 -8.92
N PHE A 145 16.40 0.40 -9.29
CA PHE A 145 15.66 -0.85 -9.09
C PHE A 145 15.98 -1.84 -10.20
N ILE A 146 16.32 -3.08 -9.82
CA ILE A 146 16.46 -4.22 -10.75
C ILE A 146 15.11 -4.91 -10.93
N ASN A 147 14.89 -5.58 -12.06
CA ASN A 147 13.63 -6.23 -12.34
C ASN A 147 13.73 -7.75 -12.25
N ILE A 148 12.98 -8.32 -11.31
CA ILE A 148 12.69 -9.77 -11.25
C ILE A 148 11.19 -9.89 -10.99
N GLN A 149 10.41 -10.30 -11.99
CA GLN A 149 8.96 -10.39 -11.83
C GLN A 149 8.58 -11.43 -10.76
N VAL A 150 7.50 -11.15 -10.01
CA VAL A 150 7.11 -11.94 -8.85
C VAL A 150 6.90 -13.43 -9.16
N ASP A 151 6.45 -13.75 -10.37
CA ASP A 151 6.16 -15.14 -10.77
C ASP A 151 7.44 -15.97 -10.98
N GLU A 152 8.56 -15.32 -11.33
CA GLU A 152 9.87 -15.95 -11.50
C GLU A 152 10.74 -15.88 -10.24
N LEU A 153 10.34 -15.09 -9.24
CA LEU A 153 11.19 -14.76 -8.10
C LEU A 153 11.70 -15.99 -7.34
N ARG A 154 10.87 -17.06 -7.24
CA ARG A 154 11.28 -18.28 -6.53
C ARG A 154 12.41 -19.04 -7.23
N GLU A 155 12.48 -18.95 -8.54
CA GLU A 155 13.50 -19.62 -9.36
C GLU A 155 14.77 -18.78 -9.49
N ARG A 156 14.66 -17.47 -9.17
CA ARG A 156 15.73 -16.48 -9.35
C ARG A 156 16.17 -15.84 -8.02
N LEU A 157 15.98 -16.53 -6.90
CA LEU A 157 16.37 -16.04 -5.57
C LEU A 157 17.88 -15.85 -5.40
N ASP A 158 18.69 -16.56 -6.17
CA ASP A 158 20.15 -16.45 -6.22
C ASP A 158 20.64 -15.15 -6.87
N GLU A 159 19.79 -14.47 -7.64
CA GLU A 159 20.08 -13.15 -8.18
C GLU A 159 19.87 -12.03 -7.15
N VAL A 160 19.19 -12.31 -6.03
CA VAL A 160 18.98 -11.35 -4.94
C VAL A 160 20.11 -11.49 -3.93
N GLU A 161 20.91 -10.43 -3.78
CA GLU A 161 22.08 -10.45 -2.92
C GLU A 161 21.70 -10.61 -1.43
N ARG A 162 22.34 -11.54 -0.75
CA ARG A 162 22.08 -11.84 0.66
C ARG A 162 22.83 -10.89 1.59
N GLY A 163 22.29 -10.72 2.80
CA GLY A 163 22.94 -9.91 3.84
C GLY A 163 22.68 -8.41 3.74
N LYS A 164 21.95 -7.99 2.71
CA LYS A 164 21.52 -6.59 2.52
C LYS A 164 20.00 -6.47 2.69
N PRO A 165 19.49 -5.32 3.14
CA PRO A 165 18.06 -5.05 3.12
C PRO A 165 17.53 -5.00 1.67
N VAL A 166 16.35 -5.57 1.43
CA VAL A 166 15.72 -5.63 0.11
C VAL A 166 14.46 -4.74 0.12
N TYR A 167 14.48 -3.69 -0.67
CA TYR A 167 13.32 -2.79 -0.85
C TYR A 167 12.55 -3.20 -2.09
N VAL A 168 11.32 -3.67 -1.90
CA VAL A 168 10.54 -4.31 -2.95
C VAL A 168 9.40 -3.41 -3.41
N MET A 169 9.32 -3.15 -4.70
CA MET A 169 8.29 -2.33 -5.34
C MET A 169 7.50 -3.13 -6.37
N CYS A 170 6.20 -2.84 -6.48
CA CYS A 170 5.39 -3.25 -7.62
C CYS A 170 4.47 -2.09 -8.03
N HIS A 171 3.44 -2.35 -8.84
CA HIS A 171 2.54 -1.28 -9.30
C HIS A 171 1.65 -0.71 -8.18
N SER A 172 1.10 -1.56 -7.30
CA SER A 172 0.09 -1.17 -6.30
C SER A 172 0.34 -1.67 -4.87
N GLY A 173 1.44 -2.40 -4.61
CA GLY A 173 1.80 -2.91 -3.28
C GLY A 173 1.46 -4.39 -3.02
N LEU A 174 0.59 -5.04 -3.82
CA LEU A 174 0.21 -6.44 -3.60
C LEU A 174 1.29 -7.43 -4.05
N ARG A 175 1.79 -7.32 -5.29
CA ARG A 175 2.85 -8.21 -5.80
C ARG A 175 4.13 -8.07 -4.97
N SER A 176 4.48 -6.86 -4.56
CA SER A 176 5.63 -6.62 -3.69
C SER A 176 5.43 -7.19 -2.29
N TYR A 177 4.19 -7.18 -1.75
CA TYR A 177 3.88 -7.89 -0.51
C TYR A 177 4.10 -9.41 -0.67
N ILE A 178 3.62 -10.02 -1.75
CA ILE A 178 3.84 -11.45 -2.04
C ILE A 178 5.34 -11.76 -2.15
N ALA A 179 6.07 -10.92 -2.88
CA ALA A 179 7.52 -11.04 -3.03
C ALA A 179 8.25 -10.94 -1.68
N CYS A 180 7.88 -9.98 -0.84
CA CYS A 180 8.42 -9.87 0.52
C CYS A 180 8.14 -11.13 1.34
N ARG A 181 6.94 -11.74 1.22
CA ARG A 181 6.63 -13.00 1.91
C ARG A 181 7.51 -14.16 1.44
N ILE A 182 7.76 -14.25 0.12
CA ILE A 182 8.68 -15.23 -0.46
C ILE A 182 10.10 -14.99 0.09
N LEU A 183 10.60 -13.78 -0.03
CA LEU A 183 11.96 -13.43 0.40
C LEU A 183 12.18 -13.66 1.89
N THR A 184 11.23 -13.24 2.75
CA THR A 184 11.32 -13.44 4.20
C THR A 184 11.40 -14.92 4.56
N GLN A 185 10.65 -15.81 3.87
CA GLN A 185 10.72 -17.25 4.08
C GLN A 185 12.11 -17.84 3.73
N HIS A 186 12.88 -17.15 2.88
CA HIS A 186 14.23 -17.53 2.49
C HIS A 186 15.32 -16.75 3.25
N GLY A 187 14.94 -16.04 4.33
CA GLY A 187 15.87 -15.38 5.24
C GLY A 187 16.33 -13.99 4.82
N PHE A 188 15.67 -13.34 3.86
CA PHE A 188 15.96 -11.97 3.50
C PHE A 188 15.27 -10.97 4.43
N ASP A 189 15.93 -9.86 4.72
CA ASP A 189 15.33 -8.69 5.37
C ASP A 189 14.70 -7.79 4.32
N CYS A 190 13.37 -7.77 4.21
CA CYS A 190 12.69 -7.08 3.12
C CYS A 190 11.61 -6.12 3.57
N TYR A 191 11.44 -5.08 2.77
CA TYR A 191 10.54 -3.96 2.97
C TYR A 191 9.61 -3.81 1.76
N ASN A 192 8.30 -3.80 2.00
CA ASN A 192 7.29 -3.62 0.97
C ASN A 192 6.99 -2.14 0.74
N PHE A 193 7.03 -1.68 -0.51
CA PHE A 193 6.62 -0.33 -0.84
C PHE A 193 5.11 -0.15 -0.69
N SER A 194 4.71 0.67 0.28
CA SER A 194 3.31 1.00 0.51
C SER A 194 2.81 1.96 -0.57
N GLY A 195 1.85 1.49 -1.37
CA GLY A 195 1.25 2.28 -2.43
C GLY A 195 1.70 1.91 -3.85
N GLY A 196 2.91 1.42 -4.01
CA GLY A 196 3.45 1.00 -5.30
C GLY A 196 3.80 2.14 -6.26
N TYR A 197 4.42 1.78 -7.37
CA TYR A 197 4.94 2.70 -8.38
C TYR A 197 3.87 3.64 -8.97
N GLY A 198 2.64 3.14 -9.19
CA GLY A 198 1.56 3.97 -9.72
C GLY A 198 1.19 5.13 -8.79
N PHE A 199 1.20 4.90 -7.49
CA PHE A 199 0.97 5.94 -6.49
C PHE A 199 2.14 6.95 -6.44
N LEU A 200 3.38 6.46 -6.46
CA LEU A 200 4.57 7.32 -6.50
C LEU A 200 4.55 8.25 -7.72
N GLN A 201 4.19 7.72 -8.90
CA GLN A 201 4.07 8.53 -10.11
C GLN A 201 2.99 9.62 -9.96
N SER A 202 1.86 9.29 -9.35
CA SER A 202 0.79 10.27 -9.11
C SER A 202 1.26 11.41 -8.20
N ILE A 203 1.97 11.09 -7.11
CA ILE A 203 2.53 12.09 -6.20
C ILE A 203 3.55 12.99 -6.93
N ARG A 204 4.48 12.40 -7.67
CA ARG A 204 5.49 13.18 -8.41
C ARG A 204 4.87 14.08 -9.46
N LYS A 205 3.83 13.62 -10.14
CA LYS A 205 3.08 14.44 -11.09
C LYS A 205 2.42 15.64 -10.41
N GLU A 206 1.78 15.44 -9.27
CA GLU A 206 1.18 16.52 -8.50
C GLU A 206 2.23 17.50 -7.96
N GLN A 207 3.36 17.01 -7.46
CA GLN A 207 4.47 17.85 -7.02
C GLN A 207 5.03 18.71 -8.16
N GLN A 208 5.18 18.14 -9.36
CA GLN A 208 5.62 18.88 -10.55
C GLN A 208 4.58 19.93 -10.97
N ALA A 209 3.29 19.57 -10.96
CA ALA A 209 2.22 20.53 -11.25
C ALA A 209 2.20 21.69 -10.25
N ALA A 210 2.30 21.39 -8.96
CA ALA A 210 2.36 22.41 -7.90
C ALA A 210 3.60 23.31 -8.00
N ALA A 211 4.73 22.80 -8.45
CA ALA A 211 5.95 23.59 -8.67
C ALA A 211 5.81 24.60 -9.82
N ASN A 212 4.89 24.35 -10.76
CA ASN A 212 4.64 25.19 -11.92
C ASN A 212 3.56 26.25 -11.69
N VAL A 213 2.97 26.31 -10.50
CA VAL A 213 1.91 27.26 -10.16
C VAL A 213 2.41 28.19 -9.07
N TYR A 214 2.10 29.50 -9.16
CA TYR A 214 2.32 30.44 -8.06
C TYR A 214 1.40 30.12 -6.88
N PRO A 215 1.74 30.55 -5.65
CA PRO A 215 0.87 30.33 -4.48
C PRO A 215 -0.55 30.91 -4.64
N CYS A 216 -0.74 31.85 -5.56
CA CYS A 216 -2.04 32.42 -5.91
C CYS A 216 -2.82 31.65 -6.98
N GLY A 217 -2.30 30.49 -7.48
CA GLY A 217 -2.97 29.63 -8.45
C GLY A 217 -2.77 30.03 -9.93
N ILE A 218 -1.88 30.99 -10.23
CA ILE A 218 -1.55 31.40 -11.60
C ILE A 218 -0.38 30.53 -12.11
N GLU A 219 -0.42 30.05 -13.35
CA GLU A 219 0.71 29.33 -13.98
C GLU A 219 1.94 30.26 -14.10
N LYS A 220 3.12 29.66 -13.90
CA LYS A 220 4.41 30.36 -14.01
C LYS A 220 4.81 30.57 -15.46
#